data_7ed10e8ea838840e0a13cf52c2446d5a
#
_entry.id   7ed10e8ea838840e0a13cf52c2446d5a
#
_cell.length_a   1.000
_cell.length_b   1.000
_cell.length_c   1.000
_cell.angle_alpha   90.00
_cell.angle_beta   90.00
_cell.angle_gamma   90.00
#
_symmetry.space_group_name_H-M   'P 1'
#
loop_
_entity.id
_entity.type
_entity.pdbx_description
1 polymer ?
#
loop_
_entity_poly.entity_id
_entity_poly.type
_entity_poly.pdbx_seq_one_letter_code
_entity_poly.pdbx_strand_id
1 'polypeptide(L)'
;MTQNRKLTVIHRWAEHMNIVGLACNSRKLTYPGCVDQNDEKLASDLALAVVRLTRHLRGRRNASPVSLTQLSALSTLRREGPMTPGAIAARERVQPPSMTRVIASLADLGLVKRDPHPTDGRQVIVTLSSTGDDVVVDEANAREEWLRAQLKRLDDDQLATLRSAVGIIESIVAESD
;
A
#
# COMPACT_ATOMS: atom_id res chain seq x y z
N MET A 1 24.37 45.43 22.00
CA MET A 1 25.46 44.68 21.35
C MET A 1 25.15 43.18 21.28
N THR A 2 24.00 42.74 20.72
CA THR A 2 23.64 41.31 20.74
C THR A 2 22.96 40.82 19.45
N GLN A 3 23.08 41.57 18.35
CA GLN A 3 22.39 41.24 17.10
C GLN A 3 23.28 40.71 15.98
N ASN A 4 24.62 40.71 16.19
CA ASN A 4 25.59 40.38 15.14
C ASN A 4 26.09 38.92 15.14
N ARG A 5 25.69 38.09 16.13
CA ARG A 5 26.10 36.69 16.18
C ARG A 5 25.19 35.73 15.45
N LYS A 6 23.95 36.09 15.18
CA LYS A 6 22.99 35.22 14.47
C LYS A 6 23.12 35.26 12.96
N LEU A 7 23.60 36.34 12.38
CA LEU A 7 23.80 36.45 10.94
C LEU A 7 25.01 35.66 10.42
N THR A 8 26.03 35.51 11.23
CA THR A 8 27.27 34.76 10.84
C THR A 8 27.05 33.25 10.76
N VAL A 9 26.10 32.70 11.52
CA VAL A 9 25.80 31.26 11.49
C VAL A 9 24.97 30.91 10.24
N ILE A 10 24.05 31.76 9.83
CA ILE A 10 23.20 31.53 8.65
C ILE A 10 24.02 31.61 7.34
N HIS A 11 24.98 32.54 7.26
CA HIS A 11 25.89 32.61 6.10
C HIS A 11 26.80 31.38 5.97
N ARG A 12 27.25 30.83 7.07
CA ARG A 12 28.13 29.64 7.07
C ARG A 12 27.40 28.37 6.64
N TRP A 13 26.07 28.28 6.85
CA TRP A 13 25.23 27.19 6.37
C TRP A 13 24.91 27.33 4.87
N ALA A 14 24.75 28.54 4.35
CA ALA A 14 24.47 28.78 2.94
C ALA A 14 25.69 28.43 2.04
N GLU A 15 26.92 28.68 2.51
CA GLU A 15 28.13 28.32 1.78
C GLU A 15 28.37 26.81 1.74
N HIS A 16 27.96 26.06 2.79
CA HIS A 16 28.06 24.58 2.79
C HIS A 16 27.02 23.90 1.87
N MET A 17 25.85 24.49 1.72
CA MET A 17 24.81 23.97 0.80
C MET A 17 25.18 24.17 -0.68
N ASN A 18 25.93 25.20 -1.03
CA ASN A 18 26.31 25.47 -2.42
C ASN A 18 27.49 24.60 -2.92
N ILE A 19 28.31 24.06 -2.00
CA ILE A 19 29.41 23.16 -2.35
C ILE A 19 28.91 21.74 -2.64
N VAL A 20 27.83 21.31 -1.99
CA VAL A 20 27.23 19.97 -2.22
C VAL A 20 26.52 19.91 -3.58
N GLY A 21 25.93 21.00 -4.03
CA GLY A 21 25.24 21.07 -5.35
C GLY A 21 26.19 21.10 -6.56
N LEU A 22 27.44 21.57 -6.39
CA LEU A 22 28.42 21.65 -7.48
C LEU A 22 29.30 20.40 -7.62
N ALA A 23 29.41 19.58 -6.59
CA ALA A 23 30.25 18.37 -6.58
C ALA A 23 29.56 17.13 -7.20
N CYS A 24 28.23 17.16 -7.39
CA CYS A 24 27.47 16.04 -7.92
C CYS A 24 27.49 15.92 -9.47
N ASN A 25 28.10 16.88 -10.17
CA ASN A 25 28.08 16.93 -11.65
C ASN A 25 29.40 16.54 -12.33
N SER A 26 30.38 16.00 -11.62
CA SER A 26 31.63 15.57 -12.26
C SER A 26 32.25 14.36 -11.59
N ARG A 27 32.11 13.20 -12.24
CA ARG A 27 32.87 11.96 -12.07
C ARG A 27 32.67 11.19 -10.76
N LYS A 28 31.84 10.12 -10.83
CA LYS A 28 31.98 8.84 -10.07
C LYS A 28 32.72 8.90 -8.72
N LEU A 29 32.20 9.64 -7.78
CA LEU A 29 32.51 9.46 -6.37
C LEU A 29 31.17 9.13 -5.69
N THR A 30 30.91 7.85 -5.53
CA THR A 30 29.78 7.32 -4.74
C THR A 30 30.03 7.65 -3.27
N TYR A 31 29.56 8.80 -2.81
CA TYR A 31 29.34 9.01 -1.39
C TYR A 31 28.08 8.23 -0.99
N PRO A 32 28.12 7.44 0.10
CA PRO A 32 26.92 6.81 0.63
C PRO A 32 26.00 7.92 1.17
N GLY A 33 25.00 8.30 0.37
CA GLY A 33 24.02 9.36 0.71
C GLY A 33 23.63 10.30 -0.44
N CYS A 34 24.28 10.24 -1.61
CA CYS A 34 23.78 10.92 -2.82
C CYS A 34 22.72 10.02 -3.48
N VAL A 35 21.46 10.27 -3.23
CA VAL A 35 20.38 9.74 -4.08
C VAL A 35 20.51 10.46 -5.43
N ASP A 36 20.66 9.68 -6.52
CA ASP A 36 20.70 10.24 -7.87
C ASP A 36 19.35 10.92 -8.18
N GLN A 37 19.41 12.08 -8.83
CA GLN A 37 18.18 12.77 -9.26
C GLN A 37 17.28 11.87 -10.14
N ASN A 38 17.86 10.89 -10.83
CA ASN A 38 17.14 9.87 -11.56
C ASN A 38 16.38 8.93 -10.64
N ASP A 39 16.95 8.58 -9.46
CA ASP A 39 16.33 7.69 -8.48
C ASP A 39 15.17 8.40 -7.77
N GLU A 40 15.32 9.69 -7.44
CA GLU A 40 14.23 10.52 -6.87
C GLU A 40 13.06 10.64 -7.84
N LYS A 41 13.36 10.87 -9.12
CA LYS A 41 12.33 10.93 -10.16
C LYS A 41 11.66 9.58 -10.35
N LEU A 42 12.43 8.50 -10.39
CA LEU A 42 11.88 7.15 -10.52
C LEU A 42 10.95 6.81 -9.34
N ALA A 43 11.34 7.14 -8.11
CA ALA A 43 10.51 6.93 -6.93
C ALA A 43 9.17 7.70 -7.02
N SER A 44 9.21 8.95 -7.45
CA SER A 44 8.00 9.77 -7.65
C SER A 44 7.10 9.23 -8.76
N ASP A 45 7.69 8.84 -9.89
CA ASP A 45 6.97 8.31 -11.04
C ASP A 45 6.33 6.95 -10.69
N LEU A 46 7.06 6.08 -9.99
CA LEU A 46 6.54 4.80 -9.51
C LEU A 46 5.39 4.99 -8.53
N ALA A 47 5.55 5.85 -7.52
CA ALA A 47 4.49 6.15 -6.56
C ALA A 47 3.21 6.63 -7.26
N LEU A 48 3.33 7.54 -8.24
CA LEU A 48 2.21 8.04 -9.01
C LEU A 48 1.58 6.96 -9.90
N ALA A 49 2.39 6.11 -10.54
CA ALA A 49 1.93 5.00 -11.37
C ALA A 49 1.12 3.99 -10.54
N VAL A 50 1.63 3.61 -9.36
CA VAL A 50 0.94 2.71 -8.42
C VAL A 50 -0.40 3.29 -7.96
N VAL A 51 -0.44 4.58 -7.59
CA VAL A 51 -1.68 5.27 -7.19
C VAL A 51 -2.69 5.28 -8.34
N ARG A 52 -2.26 5.58 -9.56
CA ARG A 52 -3.14 5.59 -10.75
C ARG A 52 -3.65 4.19 -11.08
N LEU A 53 -2.78 3.19 -11.09
CA LEU A 53 -3.17 1.79 -11.32
C LEU A 53 -4.19 1.33 -10.27
N THR A 54 -3.92 1.57 -9.00
CA THR A 54 -4.84 1.24 -7.90
C THR A 54 -6.20 1.92 -8.08
N ARG A 55 -6.23 3.18 -8.54
CA ARG A 55 -7.47 3.90 -8.82
C ARG A 55 -8.25 3.26 -9.99
N HIS A 56 -7.57 2.86 -11.06
CA HIS A 56 -8.21 2.17 -12.19
C HIS A 56 -8.80 0.82 -11.79
N LEU A 57 -8.05 0.04 -11.00
CA LEU A 57 -8.53 -1.23 -10.46
C LEU A 57 -9.73 -1.04 -9.51
N ARG A 58 -9.78 0.09 -8.79
CA ARG A 58 -10.91 0.47 -7.93
C ARG A 58 -12.13 0.96 -8.71
N GLY A 59 -11.94 1.74 -9.77
CA GLY A 59 -13.02 2.35 -10.56
C GLY A 59 -13.91 1.36 -11.31
N ARG A 60 -13.51 0.09 -11.42
CA ARG A 60 -14.29 -1.02 -11.98
C ARG A 60 -15.31 -1.61 -11.02
N ARG A 61 -15.34 -1.12 -9.78
CA ARG A 61 -16.20 -1.58 -8.68
C ARG A 61 -17.60 -0.96 -8.67
N ASN A 62 -18.08 -0.44 -9.81
CA ASN A 62 -19.40 0.24 -9.87
C ASN A 62 -20.61 -0.60 -9.39
N ALA A 63 -20.40 -1.89 -9.12
CA ALA A 63 -21.41 -2.80 -8.57
C ALA A 63 -20.98 -3.49 -7.26
N SER A 64 -19.81 -3.17 -6.69
CA SER A 64 -19.39 -3.85 -5.45
C SER A 64 -20.18 -3.34 -4.25
N PRO A 65 -20.79 -4.25 -3.47
CA PRO A 65 -21.58 -3.89 -2.29
C PRO A 65 -20.69 -3.41 -1.11
N VAL A 66 -19.36 -3.53 -1.22
CA VAL A 66 -18.44 -3.28 -0.12
C VAL A 66 -17.43 -2.17 -0.44
N SER A 67 -17.02 -1.41 0.57
CA SER A 67 -15.93 -0.44 0.49
C SER A 67 -14.56 -1.12 0.36
N LEU A 68 -13.52 -0.36 0.07
CA LEU A 68 -12.16 -0.90 -0.02
C LEU A 68 -11.68 -1.49 1.31
N THR A 69 -11.90 -0.79 2.42
CA THR A 69 -11.51 -1.27 3.75
C THR A 69 -12.27 -2.54 4.13
N GLN A 70 -13.54 -2.63 3.74
CA GLN A 70 -14.35 -3.84 3.92
C GLN A 70 -13.77 -5.01 3.11
N LEU A 71 -13.45 -4.80 1.84
CA LEU A 71 -12.85 -5.84 1.01
C LEU A 71 -11.47 -6.27 1.52
N SER A 72 -10.65 -5.32 1.99
CA SER A 72 -9.35 -5.63 2.59
C SER A 72 -9.51 -6.53 3.81
N ALA A 73 -10.43 -6.19 4.72
CA ALA A 73 -10.74 -7.00 5.89
C ALA A 73 -11.24 -8.41 5.51
N LEU A 74 -12.13 -8.54 4.50
CA LEU A 74 -12.57 -9.85 3.99
C LEU A 74 -11.39 -10.65 3.41
N SER A 75 -10.51 -10.01 2.65
CA SER A 75 -9.33 -10.64 2.04
C SER A 75 -8.35 -11.15 3.11
N THR A 76 -8.17 -10.40 4.20
CA THR A 76 -7.37 -10.81 5.34
C THR A 76 -7.98 -12.01 6.06
N LEU A 77 -9.29 -12.00 6.30
CA LEU A 77 -10.00 -13.16 6.87
C LEU A 77 -9.91 -14.39 5.98
N ARG A 78 -9.95 -14.23 4.66
CA ARG A 78 -9.79 -15.32 3.70
C ARG A 78 -8.41 -15.94 3.74
N ARG A 79 -7.37 -15.13 3.84
CA ARG A 79 -5.96 -15.56 3.82
C ARG A 79 -5.51 -16.15 5.14
N GLU A 80 -5.92 -15.57 6.26
CA GLU A 80 -5.37 -15.88 7.59
C GLU A 80 -6.36 -16.61 8.49
N GLY A 81 -7.62 -16.71 8.07
CA GLY A 81 -8.66 -17.38 8.83
C GLY A 81 -9.36 -16.50 9.87
N PRO A 82 -10.16 -17.12 10.74
CA PRO A 82 -10.92 -16.41 11.78
C PRO A 82 -10.02 -15.68 12.77
N MET A 83 -10.37 -14.44 13.11
CA MET A 83 -9.61 -13.63 14.06
C MET A 83 -10.45 -12.56 14.75
N THR A 84 -9.91 -11.94 15.80
CA THR A 84 -10.60 -10.85 16.50
C THR A 84 -10.58 -9.56 15.67
N PRO A 85 -11.56 -8.63 15.86
CA PRO A 85 -11.54 -7.31 15.23
C PRO A 85 -10.25 -6.53 15.51
N GLY A 86 -9.67 -6.69 16.69
CA GLY A 86 -8.39 -6.06 17.05
C GLY A 86 -7.21 -6.62 16.22
N ALA A 87 -7.19 -7.94 15.98
CA ALA A 87 -6.18 -8.55 15.13
C ALA A 87 -6.33 -8.08 13.67
N ILE A 88 -7.56 -8.01 13.14
CA ILE A 88 -7.81 -7.46 11.80
C ILE A 88 -7.33 -5.99 11.71
N ALA A 89 -7.63 -5.18 12.74
CA ALA A 89 -7.22 -3.78 12.79
C ALA A 89 -5.69 -3.62 12.72
N ALA A 90 -4.95 -4.47 13.44
CA ALA A 90 -3.50 -4.47 13.42
C ALA A 90 -2.93 -4.83 12.04
N ARG A 91 -3.49 -5.87 11.38
CA ARG A 91 -3.08 -6.29 10.02
C ARG A 91 -3.34 -5.23 8.96
N GLU A 92 -4.50 -4.60 9.06
CA GLU A 92 -4.93 -3.54 8.13
C GLU A 92 -4.33 -2.17 8.46
N ARG A 93 -3.56 -2.04 9.55
CA ARG A 93 -2.99 -0.77 10.05
C ARG A 93 -4.05 0.32 10.23
N VAL A 94 -5.23 -0.07 10.75
CA VAL A 94 -6.38 0.82 11.01
C VAL A 94 -6.64 0.90 12.50
N GLN A 95 -7.22 2.01 12.94
CA GLN A 95 -7.59 2.15 14.35
C GLN A 95 -8.69 1.13 14.74
N PRO A 96 -8.57 0.44 15.89
CA PRO A 96 -9.53 -0.59 16.33
C PRO A 96 -11.00 -0.15 16.32
N PRO A 97 -11.37 1.09 16.75
CA PRO A 97 -12.76 1.54 16.67
C PRO A 97 -13.31 1.62 15.25
N SER A 98 -12.45 1.97 14.28
CA SER A 98 -12.82 2.03 12.86
C SER A 98 -13.05 0.62 12.30
N MET A 99 -12.18 -0.33 12.64
CA MET A 99 -12.34 -1.72 12.22
C MET A 99 -13.59 -2.35 12.85
N THR A 100 -13.91 -2.04 14.09
CA THR A 100 -15.16 -2.52 14.73
C THR A 100 -16.40 -2.10 13.93
N ARG A 101 -16.45 -0.87 13.42
CA ARG A 101 -17.54 -0.39 12.57
C ARG A 101 -17.56 -1.11 11.20
N VAL A 102 -16.39 -1.35 10.62
CA VAL A 102 -16.25 -2.11 9.37
C VAL A 102 -16.82 -3.52 9.54
N ILE A 103 -16.43 -4.22 10.61
CA ILE A 103 -16.89 -5.58 10.90
C ILE A 103 -18.40 -5.60 11.19
N ALA A 104 -18.95 -4.61 11.90
CA ALA A 104 -20.40 -4.51 12.12
C ALA A 104 -21.14 -4.39 10.79
N SER A 105 -20.70 -3.48 9.90
CA SER A 105 -21.30 -3.32 8.58
C SER A 105 -21.17 -4.60 7.70
N LEU A 106 -20.05 -5.31 7.77
CA LEU A 106 -19.88 -6.59 7.07
C LEU A 106 -20.81 -7.67 7.60
N ALA A 107 -21.04 -7.70 8.90
CA ALA A 107 -22.01 -8.63 9.52
C ALA A 107 -23.45 -8.30 9.10
N ASP A 108 -23.82 -7.02 9.06
CA ASP A 108 -25.13 -6.57 8.58
C ASP A 108 -25.38 -6.96 7.10
N LEU A 109 -24.30 -6.99 6.29
CA LEU A 109 -24.35 -7.48 4.91
C LEU A 109 -24.30 -9.01 4.79
N GLY A 110 -24.17 -9.74 5.89
CA GLY A 110 -24.06 -11.21 5.89
C GLY A 110 -22.73 -11.75 5.36
N LEU A 111 -21.69 -10.90 5.21
CA LEU A 111 -20.40 -11.26 4.61
C LEU A 111 -19.42 -11.84 5.64
N VAL A 112 -19.69 -11.63 6.92
CA VAL A 112 -18.94 -12.25 8.04
C VAL A 112 -19.90 -12.72 9.13
N LYS A 113 -19.47 -13.70 9.91
CA LYS A 113 -20.12 -14.14 11.16
C LYS A 113 -19.32 -13.65 12.35
N ARG A 114 -20.01 -13.45 13.46
CA ARG A 114 -19.42 -13.00 14.72
C ARG A 114 -19.81 -14.00 15.81
N ASP A 115 -18.85 -14.73 16.32
CA ASP A 115 -19.05 -15.73 17.34
C ASP A 115 -18.32 -15.31 18.63
N PRO A 116 -18.80 -15.70 19.83
CA PRO A 116 -18.05 -15.47 21.08
C PRO A 116 -16.67 -16.13 21.01
N HIS A 117 -15.66 -15.45 21.56
CA HIS A 117 -14.32 -16.03 21.63
C HIS A 117 -14.34 -17.22 22.62
N PRO A 118 -13.75 -18.38 22.28
CA PRO A 118 -13.90 -19.62 23.05
C PRO A 118 -13.35 -19.54 24.48
N THR A 119 -12.40 -18.67 24.75
CA THR A 119 -11.74 -18.54 26.06
C THR A 119 -11.92 -17.15 26.71
N ASP A 120 -12.37 -16.15 25.97
CA ASP A 120 -12.58 -14.79 26.49
C ASP A 120 -13.93 -14.24 26.01
N GLY A 121 -14.96 -14.42 26.81
CA GLY A 121 -16.32 -13.96 26.49
C GLY A 121 -16.50 -12.45 26.29
N ARG A 122 -15.44 -11.65 26.50
CA ARG A 122 -15.43 -10.21 26.21
C ARG A 122 -15.04 -9.93 24.75
N GLN A 123 -14.49 -10.90 24.06
CA GLN A 123 -14.04 -10.80 22.68
C GLN A 123 -14.98 -11.56 21.74
N VAL A 124 -14.91 -11.22 20.48
CA VAL A 124 -15.58 -11.94 19.40
C VAL A 124 -14.56 -12.41 18.39
N ILE A 125 -14.82 -13.56 17.79
CA ILE A 125 -14.11 -14.05 16.60
C ILE A 125 -14.97 -13.72 15.39
N VAL A 126 -14.32 -13.17 14.37
CA VAL A 126 -14.92 -12.86 13.08
C VAL A 126 -14.49 -13.94 12.09
N THR A 127 -15.48 -14.55 11.45
CA THR A 127 -15.28 -15.60 10.45
C THR A 127 -15.87 -15.16 9.12
N LEU A 128 -15.17 -15.40 8.02
CA LEU A 128 -15.67 -15.13 6.68
C LEU A 128 -16.87 -16.04 6.40
N SER A 129 -17.95 -15.49 5.84
CA SER A 129 -19.06 -16.31 5.34
C SER A 129 -18.81 -16.80 3.90
N SER A 130 -19.57 -17.78 3.41
CA SER A 130 -19.51 -18.18 2.00
C SER A 130 -19.79 -17.02 1.05
N THR A 131 -20.82 -16.20 1.35
CA THR A 131 -21.11 -15.00 0.56
C THR A 131 -19.98 -13.98 0.60
N GLY A 132 -19.31 -13.84 1.74
CA GLY A 132 -18.11 -12.98 1.86
C GLY A 132 -16.94 -13.50 1.04
N ASP A 133 -16.75 -14.82 0.98
CA ASP A 133 -15.72 -15.45 0.13
C ASP A 133 -16.02 -15.21 -1.36
N ASP A 134 -17.27 -15.41 -1.78
CA ASP A 134 -17.70 -15.13 -3.15
C ASP A 134 -17.40 -13.69 -3.57
N VAL A 135 -17.69 -12.71 -2.70
CA VAL A 135 -17.39 -11.30 -2.96
C VAL A 135 -15.87 -11.07 -3.14
N VAL A 136 -15.02 -11.70 -2.33
CA VAL A 136 -13.56 -11.56 -2.47
C VAL A 136 -13.08 -12.18 -3.78
N VAL A 137 -13.59 -13.35 -4.15
CA VAL A 137 -13.24 -14.06 -5.39
C VAL A 137 -13.68 -13.26 -6.61
N ASP A 138 -14.92 -12.79 -6.65
CA ASP A 138 -15.46 -12.01 -7.78
C ASP A 138 -14.69 -10.71 -8.00
N GLU A 139 -14.33 -10.02 -6.92
CA GLU A 139 -13.52 -8.81 -6.98
C GLU A 139 -12.08 -9.09 -7.47
N ALA A 140 -11.50 -10.22 -7.08
CA ALA A 140 -10.18 -10.63 -7.56
C ALA A 140 -10.24 -10.98 -9.05
N ASN A 141 -11.23 -11.75 -9.47
CA ASN A 141 -11.43 -12.15 -10.86
C ASN A 141 -11.64 -10.94 -11.78
N ALA A 142 -12.48 -9.99 -11.39
CA ALA A 142 -12.73 -8.78 -12.16
C ALA A 142 -11.46 -7.94 -12.39
N ARG A 143 -10.60 -7.83 -11.36
CA ARG A 143 -9.30 -7.15 -11.50
C ARG A 143 -8.36 -7.89 -12.42
N GLU A 144 -8.29 -9.21 -12.27
CA GLU A 144 -7.41 -10.05 -13.06
C GLU A 144 -7.83 -10.06 -14.53
N GLU A 145 -9.12 -10.14 -14.81
CA GLU A 145 -9.67 -10.06 -16.18
C GLU A 145 -9.29 -8.74 -16.85
N TRP A 146 -9.47 -7.63 -16.14
CA TRP A 146 -9.08 -6.33 -16.67
C TRP A 146 -7.57 -6.25 -16.93
N LEU A 147 -6.74 -6.72 -16.00
CA LEU A 147 -5.28 -6.75 -16.17
C LEU A 147 -4.91 -7.62 -17.37
N ARG A 148 -5.48 -8.82 -17.50
CA ARG A 148 -5.25 -9.69 -18.65
C ARG A 148 -5.59 -9.00 -19.98
N ALA A 149 -6.69 -8.24 -20.02
CA ALA A 149 -7.06 -7.48 -21.21
C ALA A 149 -6.04 -6.36 -21.55
N GLN A 150 -5.45 -5.72 -20.54
CA GLN A 150 -4.41 -4.72 -20.77
C GLN A 150 -3.09 -5.39 -21.22
N LEU A 151 -2.70 -6.51 -20.60
CA LEU A 151 -1.47 -7.24 -20.94
C LEU A 151 -1.47 -7.75 -22.38
N LYS A 152 -2.62 -8.12 -22.93
CA LYS A 152 -2.76 -8.51 -24.36
C LYS A 152 -2.41 -7.39 -25.37
N ARG A 153 -2.28 -6.16 -24.92
CA ARG A 153 -1.96 -4.98 -25.75
C ARG A 153 -0.46 -4.67 -25.76
N LEU A 154 0.31 -5.38 -24.95
CA LEU A 154 1.76 -5.22 -24.82
C LEU A 154 2.47 -6.20 -25.78
N ASP A 155 3.63 -5.79 -26.26
CA ASP A 155 4.54 -6.66 -26.97
C ASP A 155 5.36 -7.53 -25.99
N ASP A 156 6.13 -8.48 -26.55
CA ASP A 156 6.89 -9.44 -25.75
C ASP A 156 7.99 -8.78 -24.92
N ASP A 157 8.63 -7.73 -25.40
CA ASP A 157 9.68 -7.00 -24.69
C ASP A 157 9.10 -6.21 -23.51
N GLN A 158 7.95 -5.58 -23.71
CA GLN A 158 7.21 -4.90 -22.66
C GLN A 158 6.72 -5.87 -21.58
N LEU A 159 6.24 -7.06 -21.99
CA LEU A 159 5.84 -8.11 -21.05
C LEU A 159 7.03 -8.64 -20.23
N ALA A 160 8.19 -8.84 -20.86
CA ALA A 160 9.41 -9.27 -20.18
C ALA A 160 9.86 -8.21 -19.16
N THR A 161 9.86 -6.94 -19.55
CA THR A 161 10.20 -5.80 -18.68
C THR A 161 9.24 -5.72 -17.48
N LEU A 162 7.95 -5.86 -17.73
CA LEU A 162 6.94 -5.81 -16.68
C LEU A 162 7.08 -6.97 -15.68
N ARG A 163 7.38 -8.20 -16.16
CA ARG A 163 7.66 -9.34 -15.26
C ARG A 163 8.84 -9.06 -14.33
N SER A 164 9.92 -8.50 -14.87
CA SER A 164 11.08 -8.12 -14.07
C SER A 164 10.74 -7.04 -13.05
N ALA A 165 9.97 -6.03 -13.44
CA ALA A 165 9.53 -4.95 -12.55
C ALA A 165 8.64 -5.45 -11.41
N VAL A 166 7.75 -6.41 -11.67
CA VAL A 166 6.91 -7.04 -10.64
C VAL A 166 7.79 -7.71 -9.57
N GLY A 167 8.80 -8.50 -9.97
CA GLY A 167 9.72 -9.14 -9.02
C GLY A 167 10.49 -8.14 -8.16
N ILE A 168 10.92 -7.00 -8.74
CA ILE A 168 11.58 -5.93 -7.98
C ILE A 168 10.62 -5.29 -6.97
N ILE A 169 9.38 -5.00 -7.37
CA ILE A 169 8.36 -4.42 -6.48
C ILE A 169 8.05 -5.37 -5.31
N GLU A 170 7.92 -6.66 -5.58
CA GLU A 170 7.70 -7.68 -4.54
C GLU A 170 8.85 -7.71 -3.53
N SER A 171 10.11 -7.62 -3.98
CA SER A 171 11.26 -7.55 -3.09
C SER A 171 11.24 -6.30 -2.21
N ILE A 172 10.93 -5.13 -2.77
CA ILE A 172 10.83 -3.87 -2.01
C ILE A 172 9.76 -3.95 -0.92
N VAL A 173 8.63 -4.58 -1.21
CA VAL A 173 7.52 -4.72 -0.24
C VAL A 173 7.88 -5.74 0.85
N ALA A 174 8.52 -6.86 0.50
CA ALA A 174 8.89 -7.91 1.45
C ALA A 174 9.94 -7.44 2.48
N GLU A 175 10.86 -6.54 2.09
CA GLU A 175 11.86 -5.97 3.02
C GLU A 175 11.26 -4.95 4.01
N SER A 176 10.01 -4.54 3.80
CA SER A 176 9.33 -3.52 4.61
C SER A 176 8.41 -4.10 5.69
N ASP A 177 8.21 -5.41 5.74
CA ASP A 177 7.41 -6.17 6.70
C ASP A 177 8.31 -6.82 7.77
#